data_abf4a564cd1d2eb83f70ba168bfed3bd
#
_entry.id   abf4a564cd1d2eb83f70ba168bfed3bd
#
_cell.length_a   1.000
_cell.length_b   1.000
_cell.length_c   1.000
_cell.angle_alpha   90.00
_cell.angle_beta   90.00
_cell.angle_gamma   90.00
#
_symmetry.space_group_name_H-M   'P 1'
#
loop_
_entity.id
_entity.type
_entity.pdbx_description
1 polymer ?
#
loop_
_entity_poly.entity_id
_entity_poly.type
_entity_poly.pdbx_seq_one_letter_code
_entity_poly.pdbx_strand_id
1 'polypeptide(L)'
;GRNLGGWFDPYECTYNLTSYLEQAYLTLFAKAREVALFSLGSIIDDPTFRLFAPVVGELFDEVDGYLGQLGNPVGAAAYRPANGRGEDNIHNYLGMCGIPLEPCIDYPEKEKVIFLAEGAADDPMIVSKMKKSMLEGGSVIVTSGFVRKLGDGFSEFVNVKYSARKAMVSEFADSKNSGVSISGKYTGVKPVLIPQMEYCTNDVWELAAAYGTDNNFPVVLRCSYGDGNISIITIPDDMGDLYHYPVQVLSVIRGLFGKEMPAVLEGPAGIQLFSYDSGHVIVRSDLPYMEDVTLKVADGVRMAKDIVRNVEIPVTGGRLPLHTVPGVNCVLELIK
;
A
#
# COMPACT_ATOMS: atom_id res chain seq x y z
N GLY A 1 -14.66 6.29 9.07
CA GLY A 1 -14.58 7.74 8.99
C GLY A 1 -13.15 8.25 8.98
N ARG A 2 -12.90 9.25 8.17
CA ARG A 2 -11.61 9.92 8.12
C ARG A 2 -11.40 10.76 9.37
N ASN A 3 -10.14 10.94 9.76
CA ASN A 3 -9.79 11.87 10.82
C ASN A 3 -10.27 13.28 10.45
N LEU A 4 -10.97 13.92 11.38
CA LEU A 4 -11.41 15.30 11.21
C LEU A 4 -10.26 16.28 11.40
N GLY A 5 -9.29 15.95 12.26
CA GLY A 5 -8.09 16.74 12.53
C GLY A 5 -6.85 15.85 12.56
N GLY A 6 -5.73 16.44 12.21
CA GLY A 6 -4.40 15.86 12.34
C GLY A 6 -3.51 16.78 13.17
N TRP A 7 -2.51 16.23 13.81
CA TRP A 7 -1.46 16.98 14.47
C TRP A 7 -0.11 16.36 14.16
N PHE A 8 0.93 17.14 14.14
CA PHE A 8 2.30 16.66 13.99
C PHE A 8 3.19 17.32 15.02
N ASP A 9 4.20 16.58 15.42
CA ASP A 9 4.91 16.75 16.67
C ASP A 9 6.44 16.76 16.43
N PRO A 10 7.16 17.83 16.86
CA PRO A 10 8.61 17.86 16.74
C PRO A 10 9.33 16.82 17.61
N TYR A 11 8.71 16.36 18.70
CA TYR A 11 9.33 15.37 19.59
C TYR A 11 9.31 13.96 19.00
N GLU A 12 8.18 13.55 18.40
CA GLU A 12 8.03 12.24 17.75
C GLU A 12 8.97 12.07 16.54
N CYS A 13 9.32 13.16 15.86
CA CYS A 13 10.26 13.12 14.76
C CYS A 13 11.73 13.19 15.20
N THR A 14 12.03 13.09 16.49
CA THR A 14 13.39 13.08 17.08
C THR A 14 14.23 14.23 16.57
N TYR A 15 13.65 15.45 16.54
CA TYR A 15 14.28 16.68 16.04
C TYR A 15 14.68 16.65 14.54
N ASN A 16 14.17 15.67 13.78
CA ASN A 16 14.43 15.56 12.35
C ASN A 16 13.42 16.39 11.55
N LEU A 17 13.90 17.44 10.90
CA LEU A 17 13.05 18.34 10.12
C LEU A 17 12.34 17.62 8.95
N THR A 18 13.02 16.71 8.28
CA THR A 18 12.43 15.94 7.18
C THR A 18 11.24 15.11 7.66
N SER A 19 11.40 14.40 8.79
CA SER A 19 10.31 13.62 9.37
C SER A 19 9.15 14.49 9.87
N TYR A 20 9.44 15.73 10.33
CA TYR A 20 8.41 16.70 10.70
C TYR A 20 7.59 17.14 9.48
N LEU A 21 8.25 17.47 8.38
CA LEU A 21 7.59 17.81 7.12
C LEU A 21 6.79 16.62 6.55
N GLU A 22 7.31 15.40 6.70
CA GLU A 22 6.59 14.19 6.27
C GLU A 22 5.26 14.04 7.01
N GLN A 23 5.24 14.22 8.35
CA GLN A 23 4.00 14.21 9.12
C GLN A 23 2.99 15.25 8.58
N ALA A 24 3.46 16.46 8.24
CA ALA A 24 2.62 17.50 7.67
C ALA A 24 2.04 17.11 6.31
N TYR A 25 2.87 16.63 5.38
CA TYR A 25 2.40 16.18 4.06
C TYR A 25 1.39 15.04 4.18
N LEU A 26 1.67 13.99 4.97
CA LEU A 26 0.78 12.86 5.15
C LEU A 26 -0.58 13.28 5.71
N THR A 27 -0.58 14.22 6.67
CA THR A 27 -1.81 14.77 7.26
C THR A 27 -2.64 15.53 6.22
N LEU A 28 -2.00 16.37 5.42
CA LEU A 28 -2.66 17.18 4.39
C LEU A 28 -3.14 16.32 3.22
N PHE A 29 -2.35 15.35 2.78
CA PHE A 29 -2.72 14.45 1.69
C PHE A 29 -3.87 13.51 2.07
N ALA A 30 -3.97 13.16 3.35
CA ALA A 30 -5.15 12.47 3.88
C ALA A 30 -6.40 13.38 3.97
N LYS A 31 -6.30 14.68 3.60
CA LYS A 31 -7.40 15.65 3.64
C LYS A 31 -7.99 15.80 5.03
N ALA A 32 -7.15 15.84 6.07
CA ALA A 32 -7.56 16.25 7.40
C ALA A 32 -8.16 17.66 7.34
N ARG A 33 -9.30 17.89 7.99
CA ARG A 33 -10.00 19.18 7.96
C ARG A 33 -9.33 20.23 8.82
N GLU A 34 -8.64 19.80 9.86
CA GLU A 34 -7.93 20.64 10.80
C GLU A 34 -6.53 20.09 11.00
N VAL A 35 -5.56 20.97 11.13
CA VAL A 35 -4.16 20.61 11.38
C VAL A 35 -3.66 21.43 12.57
N ALA A 36 -3.04 20.76 13.53
CA ALA A 36 -2.43 21.38 14.68
C ALA A 36 -0.93 21.13 14.74
N LEU A 37 -0.16 22.18 14.99
CA LEU A 37 1.27 22.08 15.27
C LEU A 37 1.47 21.95 16.79
N PHE A 38 1.96 20.84 17.21
CA PHE A 38 2.34 20.58 18.60
C PHE A 38 3.87 20.74 18.73
N SER A 39 4.41 21.29 19.68
CA SER A 39 3.99 22.23 20.71
C SER A 39 4.46 23.62 20.30
N LEU A 40 3.55 24.56 20.11
CA LEU A 40 3.91 25.89 19.59
C LEU A 40 4.94 26.62 20.47
N GLY A 41 4.82 26.53 21.81
CA GLY A 41 5.80 27.11 22.72
C GLY A 41 7.21 26.59 22.46
N SER A 42 7.39 25.29 22.31
CA SER A 42 8.69 24.70 22.00
C SER A 42 9.23 25.15 20.64
N ILE A 43 8.36 25.26 19.64
CA ILE A 43 8.75 25.70 18.28
C ILE A 43 9.24 27.16 18.29
N ILE A 44 8.66 28.02 19.15
CA ILE A 44 9.02 29.44 19.24
C ILE A 44 10.23 29.68 20.15
N ASP A 45 10.25 29.01 21.31
CA ASP A 45 11.18 29.35 22.39
C ASP A 45 12.47 28.52 22.38
N ASP A 46 12.43 27.30 21.81
CA ASP A 46 13.60 26.42 21.77
C ASP A 46 14.38 26.62 20.46
N PRO A 47 15.66 27.05 20.55
CA PRO A 47 16.51 27.23 19.37
C PRO A 47 16.67 25.97 18.49
N THR A 48 16.46 24.78 19.06
CA THR A 48 16.50 23.49 18.33
C THR A 48 15.44 23.43 17.24
N PHE A 49 14.26 24.04 17.49
CA PHE A 49 13.13 24.00 16.59
C PHE A 49 12.94 25.27 15.74
N ARG A 50 13.87 26.21 15.79
CA ARG A 50 13.73 27.52 15.12
C ARG A 50 13.45 27.45 13.61
N LEU A 51 13.82 26.33 12.96
CA LEU A 51 13.59 26.12 11.53
C LEU A 51 12.25 25.47 11.22
N PHE A 52 11.59 24.87 12.21
CA PHE A 52 10.35 24.11 11.99
C PHE A 52 9.20 25.01 11.53
N ALA A 53 8.98 26.14 12.19
CA ALA A 53 7.91 27.06 11.84
C ALA A 53 8.06 27.65 10.41
N PRO A 54 9.20 28.24 10.01
CA PRO A 54 9.33 28.79 8.66
C PRO A 54 9.23 27.72 7.57
N VAL A 55 9.82 26.53 7.78
CA VAL A 55 9.79 25.48 6.76
C VAL A 55 8.41 24.85 6.61
N VAL A 56 7.66 24.72 7.70
CA VAL A 56 6.25 24.28 7.62
C VAL A 56 5.35 25.34 7.00
N GLY A 57 5.70 26.61 7.19
CA GLY A 57 5.02 27.72 6.50
C GLY A 57 5.18 27.63 4.98
N GLU A 58 6.39 27.41 4.49
CA GLU A 58 6.65 27.16 3.06
C GLU A 58 5.91 25.94 2.54
N LEU A 59 5.83 24.85 3.34
CA LEU A 59 5.06 23.66 2.98
C LEU A 59 3.57 23.98 2.84
N PHE A 60 3.00 24.78 3.76
CA PHE A 60 1.61 25.17 3.65
C PHE A 60 1.34 26.02 2.41
N ASP A 61 2.23 26.94 2.08
CA ASP A 61 2.12 27.78 0.88
C ASP A 61 2.20 26.92 -0.40
N GLU A 62 3.11 25.92 -0.45
CA GLU A 62 3.19 24.96 -1.54
C GLU A 62 1.89 24.16 -1.70
N VAL A 63 1.41 23.57 -0.61
CA VAL A 63 0.27 22.65 -0.63
C VAL A 63 -1.04 23.38 -0.89
N ASP A 64 -1.21 24.62 -0.41
CA ASP A 64 -2.39 25.44 -0.64
C ASP A 64 -2.63 25.68 -2.13
N GLY A 65 -1.57 25.75 -2.92
CA GLY A 65 -1.62 25.91 -4.37
C GLY A 65 -2.37 24.79 -5.12
N TYR A 66 -2.45 23.58 -4.54
CA TYR A 66 -3.08 22.44 -5.20
C TYR A 66 -4.05 21.63 -4.34
N LEU A 67 -4.00 21.71 -3.00
CA LEU A 67 -4.81 20.88 -2.11
C LEU A 67 -6.32 21.02 -2.38
N GLY A 68 -6.78 22.22 -2.71
CA GLY A 68 -8.17 22.50 -3.05
C GLY A 68 -8.65 21.81 -4.34
N GLN A 69 -7.75 21.50 -5.26
CA GLN A 69 -8.05 20.84 -6.54
C GLN A 69 -8.13 19.31 -6.40
N LEU A 70 -7.45 18.75 -5.39
CA LEU A 70 -7.53 17.32 -5.08
C LEU A 70 -8.94 17.00 -4.57
N GLY A 71 -9.53 15.96 -5.08
CA GLY A 71 -10.80 15.42 -4.59
C GLY A 71 -10.65 14.77 -3.21
N ASN A 72 -11.47 13.78 -2.95
CA ASN A 72 -11.32 12.93 -1.77
C ASN A 72 -10.26 11.87 -2.03
N PRO A 73 -9.42 11.52 -1.04
CA PRO A 73 -8.54 10.36 -1.14
C PRO A 73 -9.34 9.08 -1.43
N VAL A 74 -8.80 8.24 -2.31
CA VAL A 74 -9.36 6.92 -2.63
C VAL A 74 -8.28 5.85 -2.50
N GLY A 75 -8.69 4.66 -2.08
CA GLY A 75 -7.82 3.51 -1.89
C GLY A 75 -8.62 2.23 -1.83
N ALA A 76 -7.96 1.08 -1.85
CA ALA A 76 -8.64 -0.17 -1.60
C ALA A 76 -9.19 -0.20 -0.17
N ALA A 77 -10.44 -0.64 -0.02
CA ALA A 77 -11.10 -0.67 1.28
C ALA A 77 -10.38 -1.64 2.24
N ALA A 78 -9.84 -1.13 3.32
CA ALA A 78 -9.11 -1.89 4.32
C ALA A 78 -9.95 -2.05 5.60
N TYR A 79 -10.65 -3.18 5.70
CA TYR A 79 -11.58 -3.42 6.79
C TYR A 79 -10.88 -3.91 8.05
N ARG A 80 -11.21 -3.27 9.15
CA ARG A 80 -10.86 -3.72 10.50
C ARG A 80 -11.96 -3.33 11.47
N PRO A 81 -12.61 -4.28 12.17
CA PRO A 81 -13.60 -3.94 13.20
C PRO A 81 -12.92 -3.17 14.35
N ALA A 82 -13.71 -2.37 15.08
CA ALA A 82 -13.18 -1.50 16.14
C ALA A 82 -12.41 -2.25 17.24
N ASN A 83 -12.74 -3.51 17.47
CA ASN A 83 -12.05 -4.38 18.44
C ASN A 83 -10.96 -5.27 17.81
N GLY A 84 -10.72 -5.13 16.50
CA GLY A 84 -9.75 -5.94 15.77
C GLY A 84 -8.32 -5.72 16.26
N ARG A 85 -7.54 -6.79 16.39
CA ARG A 85 -6.15 -6.77 16.87
C ARG A 85 -5.27 -7.64 15.98
N GLY A 86 -4.01 -7.28 15.89
CA GLY A 86 -3.00 -7.97 15.09
C GLY A 86 -2.70 -7.28 13.79
N GLU A 87 -1.45 -7.36 13.36
CA GLU A 87 -0.90 -6.63 12.21
C GLU A 87 -1.28 -5.14 12.23
N ASP A 88 -1.22 -4.51 13.42
CA ASP A 88 -1.82 -3.20 13.69
C ASP A 88 -1.31 -2.08 12.78
N ASN A 89 -0.06 -2.16 12.31
CA ASN A 89 0.57 -1.15 11.47
C ASN A 89 0.72 -1.57 9.99
N ILE A 90 0.16 -2.70 9.57
CA ILE A 90 0.35 -3.21 8.19
C ILE A 90 -0.05 -2.20 7.11
N HIS A 91 -1.07 -1.36 7.39
CA HIS A 91 -1.52 -0.32 6.47
C HIS A 91 -0.43 0.70 6.15
N ASN A 92 0.39 1.07 7.16
CA ASN A 92 1.50 2.00 6.97
C ASN A 92 2.58 1.38 6.09
N TYR A 93 2.93 0.10 6.34
CA TYR A 93 3.93 -0.59 5.53
C TYR A 93 3.49 -0.77 4.08
N LEU A 94 2.21 -1.08 3.84
CA LEU A 94 1.67 -1.17 2.48
C LEU A 94 1.57 0.21 1.81
N GLY A 95 1.25 1.27 2.56
CA GLY A 95 1.29 2.65 2.09
C GLY A 95 2.69 3.05 1.61
N MET A 96 3.74 2.71 2.38
CA MET A 96 5.15 2.90 2.00
C MET A 96 5.57 2.02 0.81
N CYS A 97 4.82 0.96 0.53
CA CYS A 97 4.95 0.21 -0.71
C CYS A 97 4.16 0.83 -1.89
N GLY A 98 3.56 2.00 -1.73
CA GLY A 98 2.80 2.69 -2.78
C GLY A 98 1.43 2.08 -3.05
N ILE A 99 0.78 1.53 -2.02
CA ILE A 99 -0.58 0.97 -2.10
C ILE A 99 -1.54 1.90 -1.36
N PRO A 100 -2.39 2.66 -2.06
CA PRO A 100 -3.41 3.47 -1.43
C PRO A 100 -4.46 2.59 -0.73
N LEU A 101 -4.69 2.82 0.56
CA LEU A 101 -5.66 2.11 1.37
C LEU A 101 -6.62 3.09 2.04
N GLU A 102 -7.90 2.73 2.11
CA GLU A 102 -8.92 3.47 2.83
C GLU A 102 -9.42 2.64 4.03
N PRO A 103 -8.94 2.95 5.25
CA PRO A 103 -9.36 2.21 6.45
C PRO A 103 -10.85 2.38 6.73
N CYS A 104 -11.54 1.28 7.03
CA CYS A 104 -12.96 1.29 7.38
C CYS A 104 -13.26 0.35 8.55
N ILE A 105 -14.16 0.77 9.44
CA ILE A 105 -14.60 0.01 10.62
C ILE A 105 -15.87 -0.81 10.35
N ASP A 106 -16.64 -0.42 9.33
CA ASP A 106 -17.77 -1.16 8.83
C ASP A 106 -17.34 -1.95 7.60
N TYR A 107 -17.82 -3.19 7.48
CA TYR A 107 -17.45 -4.03 6.35
C TYR A 107 -17.95 -3.41 5.03
N PRO A 108 -17.09 -3.20 4.04
CA PRO A 108 -17.39 -2.43 2.83
C PRO A 108 -18.08 -3.29 1.77
N GLU A 109 -19.34 -3.66 1.98
CA GLU A 109 -20.09 -4.61 1.13
C GLU A 109 -20.16 -4.22 -0.36
N LYS A 110 -20.02 -2.93 -0.68
CA LYS A 110 -20.16 -2.42 -2.07
C LYS A 110 -18.82 -2.35 -2.80
N GLU A 111 -17.71 -2.48 -2.07
CA GLU A 111 -16.38 -2.35 -2.65
C GLU A 111 -15.98 -3.62 -3.41
N LYS A 112 -15.34 -3.42 -4.56
CA LYS A 112 -14.90 -4.54 -5.40
C LYS A 112 -13.56 -5.12 -4.98
N VAL A 113 -12.76 -4.35 -4.25
CA VAL A 113 -11.47 -4.79 -3.70
C VAL A 113 -11.45 -4.52 -2.20
N ILE A 114 -11.34 -5.57 -1.40
CA ILE A 114 -11.37 -5.50 0.06
C ILE A 114 -10.10 -6.12 0.61
N PHE A 115 -9.39 -5.36 1.45
CA PHE A 115 -8.21 -5.84 2.17
C PHE A 115 -8.54 -6.19 3.63
N LEU A 116 -8.10 -7.36 4.07
CA LEU A 116 -8.34 -7.91 5.42
C LEU A 116 -7.00 -8.35 6.04
N ALA A 117 -6.49 -7.56 6.97
CA ALA A 117 -5.37 -7.95 7.81
C ALA A 117 -5.82 -8.83 8.99
N GLU A 118 -4.88 -9.29 9.80
CA GLU A 118 -5.15 -10.18 10.94
C GLU A 118 -6.29 -9.71 11.85
N GLY A 119 -6.37 -8.40 12.12
CA GLY A 119 -7.42 -7.81 12.94
C GLY A 119 -8.85 -7.99 12.40
N ALA A 120 -9.01 -8.19 11.09
CA ALA A 120 -10.33 -8.42 10.50
C ALA A 120 -10.95 -9.78 10.89
N ALA A 121 -10.12 -10.76 11.28
CA ALA A 121 -10.58 -12.07 11.74
C ALA A 121 -11.32 -12.03 13.10
N ASP A 122 -11.28 -10.90 13.81
CA ASP A 122 -12.06 -10.71 15.06
C ASP A 122 -13.56 -10.45 14.80
N ASP A 123 -13.96 -10.21 13.56
CA ASP A 123 -15.36 -10.13 13.19
C ASP A 123 -15.97 -11.54 13.10
N PRO A 124 -16.93 -11.92 13.97
CA PRO A 124 -17.52 -13.27 13.97
C PRO A 124 -18.28 -13.58 12.69
N MET A 125 -18.65 -12.56 11.91
CA MET A 125 -19.38 -12.70 10.65
C MET A 125 -18.46 -12.63 9.42
N ILE A 126 -17.15 -12.56 9.60
CA ILE A 126 -16.21 -12.30 8.50
C ILE A 126 -16.32 -13.33 7.37
N VAL A 127 -16.44 -14.62 7.70
CA VAL A 127 -16.56 -15.68 6.69
C VAL A 127 -17.78 -15.47 5.80
N SER A 128 -18.95 -15.17 6.38
CA SER A 128 -20.17 -14.94 5.61
C SER A 128 -20.11 -13.66 4.76
N LYS A 129 -19.48 -12.61 5.29
CA LYS A 129 -19.28 -11.35 4.58
C LYS A 129 -18.34 -11.53 3.37
N MET A 130 -17.22 -12.22 3.56
CA MET A 130 -16.29 -12.54 2.48
C MET A 130 -16.95 -13.38 1.39
N LYS A 131 -17.70 -14.44 1.77
CA LYS A 131 -18.44 -15.28 0.82
C LYS A 131 -19.39 -14.44 -0.04
N LYS A 132 -20.19 -13.58 0.59
CA LYS A 132 -21.10 -12.68 -0.12
C LYS A 132 -20.36 -11.81 -1.12
N SER A 133 -19.32 -11.10 -0.69
CA SER A 133 -18.55 -10.21 -1.56
C SER A 133 -17.96 -10.94 -2.77
N MET A 134 -17.40 -12.15 -2.57
CA MET A 134 -16.79 -12.91 -3.67
C MET A 134 -17.84 -13.50 -4.62
N LEU A 135 -18.99 -13.95 -4.11
CA LEU A 135 -20.10 -14.41 -4.96
C LEU A 135 -20.67 -13.27 -5.83
N GLU A 136 -20.55 -12.02 -5.38
CA GLU A 136 -20.93 -10.82 -6.14
C GLU A 136 -19.78 -10.27 -7.02
N GLY A 137 -18.73 -11.06 -7.25
CA GLY A 137 -17.61 -10.74 -8.14
C GLY A 137 -16.51 -9.88 -7.49
N GLY A 138 -16.53 -9.71 -6.16
CA GLY A 138 -15.50 -8.99 -5.42
C GLY A 138 -14.17 -9.74 -5.32
N SER A 139 -13.09 -8.99 -5.13
CA SER A 139 -11.74 -9.50 -4.84
C SER A 139 -11.40 -9.25 -3.39
N VAL A 140 -11.18 -10.31 -2.61
CA VAL A 140 -10.79 -10.22 -1.20
C VAL A 140 -9.30 -10.53 -1.10
N ILE A 141 -8.54 -9.63 -0.49
CA ILE A 141 -7.10 -9.76 -0.28
C ILE A 141 -6.88 -9.94 1.22
N VAL A 142 -6.23 -11.03 1.61
CA VAL A 142 -5.95 -11.34 3.01
C VAL A 142 -4.46 -11.48 3.26
N THR A 143 -4.03 -11.29 4.50
CA THR A 143 -2.66 -11.54 4.94
C THR A 143 -2.49 -12.97 5.47
N SER A 144 -1.24 -13.43 5.54
CA SER A 144 -0.90 -14.68 6.26
C SER A 144 -1.31 -14.64 7.74
N GLY A 145 -1.28 -13.45 8.37
CA GLY A 145 -1.78 -13.26 9.73
C GLY A 145 -3.28 -13.48 9.86
N PHE A 146 -4.06 -13.01 8.87
CA PHE A 146 -5.49 -13.29 8.79
C PHE A 146 -5.77 -14.80 8.70
N VAL A 147 -5.07 -15.52 7.81
CA VAL A 147 -5.20 -16.98 7.66
C VAL A 147 -4.87 -17.69 8.97
N ARG A 148 -3.78 -17.28 9.63
CA ARG A 148 -3.39 -17.83 10.94
C ARG A 148 -4.49 -17.68 11.97
N LYS A 149 -5.06 -16.48 12.08
CA LYS A 149 -6.03 -16.15 13.11
C LYS A 149 -7.40 -16.77 12.86
N LEU A 150 -7.85 -16.82 11.61
CA LEU A 150 -9.11 -17.46 11.24
C LEU A 150 -9.04 -18.99 11.38
N GLY A 151 -7.84 -19.59 11.23
CA GLY A 151 -7.60 -21.01 11.41
C GLY A 151 -8.44 -21.90 10.48
N ASP A 152 -9.11 -22.90 11.05
CA ASP A 152 -9.92 -23.86 10.26
C ASP A 152 -11.08 -23.18 9.50
N GLY A 153 -11.55 -22.02 9.95
CA GLY A 153 -12.55 -21.24 9.23
C GLY A 153 -12.12 -20.78 7.85
N PHE A 154 -10.81 -20.71 7.59
CA PHE A 154 -10.27 -20.35 6.28
C PHE A 154 -10.47 -21.45 5.23
N SER A 155 -10.54 -22.71 5.66
CA SER A 155 -10.79 -23.85 4.77
C SER A 155 -12.15 -23.81 4.04
N GLU A 156 -13.07 -22.96 4.49
CA GLU A 156 -14.33 -22.68 3.80
C GLU A 156 -14.14 -22.01 2.41
N PHE A 157 -12.97 -21.42 2.16
CA PHE A 157 -12.64 -20.76 0.91
C PHE A 157 -11.67 -21.55 0.06
N VAL A 158 -10.61 -22.05 0.67
CA VAL A 158 -9.49 -22.69 -0.02
C VAL A 158 -8.63 -23.49 0.97
N ASN A 159 -7.99 -24.54 0.51
CA ASN A 159 -7.09 -25.34 1.34
C ASN A 159 -5.70 -24.71 1.43
N VAL A 160 -5.60 -23.62 2.20
CA VAL A 160 -4.35 -22.96 2.55
C VAL A 160 -4.26 -22.87 4.06
N LYS A 161 -3.09 -23.20 4.62
CA LYS A 161 -2.85 -23.20 6.07
C LYS A 161 -1.58 -22.42 6.41
N TYR A 162 -1.63 -21.70 7.52
CA TYR A 162 -0.46 -21.10 8.13
C TYR A 162 0.34 -22.17 8.90
N SER A 163 1.64 -22.22 8.64
CA SER A 163 2.56 -23.08 9.41
C SER A 163 3.38 -22.23 10.38
N ALA A 164 3.62 -22.77 11.59
CA ALA A 164 4.53 -22.13 12.56
C ALA A 164 6.01 -22.15 12.10
N ARG A 165 6.33 -22.92 11.05
CA ARG A 165 7.66 -22.94 10.46
C ARG A 165 7.93 -21.67 9.67
N LYS A 166 9.20 -21.27 9.64
CA LYS A 166 9.67 -20.07 8.93
C LYS A 166 10.74 -20.43 7.92
N ALA A 167 10.91 -19.55 6.93
CA ALA A 167 11.94 -19.68 5.91
C ALA A 167 12.68 -18.36 5.76
N MET A 168 14.00 -18.42 5.70
CA MET A 168 14.84 -17.30 5.29
C MET A 168 14.97 -17.34 3.77
N VAL A 169 14.54 -16.27 3.11
CA VAL A 169 14.50 -16.18 1.65
C VAL A 169 15.23 -14.94 1.16
N SER A 170 15.88 -15.03 0.03
CA SER A 170 16.62 -13.94 -0.60
C SER A 170 16.36 -13.81 -2.10
N GLU A 171 15.85 -14.86 -2.71
CA GLU A 171 15.47 -14.88 -4.13
C GLU A 171 13.96 -14.97 -4.25
N PHE A 172 13.42 -14.38 -5.29
CA PHE A 172 11.99 -14.29 -5.56
C PHE A 172 11.71 -14.56 -7.04
N ALA A 173 10.48 -14.94 -7.34
CA ALA A 173 10.00 -15.01 -8.72
C ALA A 173 8.53 -14.56 -8.77
N ASP A 174 8.13 -14.06 -9.94
CA ASP A 174 6.73 -13.81 -10.28
C ASP A 174 6.27 -14.76 -11.38
N SER A 175 4.98 -15.09 -11.40
CA SER A 175 4.37 -15.77 -12.53
C SER A 175 3.68 -14.76 -13.44
N LYS A 176 4.17 -14.61 -14.66
CA LYS A 176 3.46 -13.85 -15.69
C LYS A 176 2.35 -14.73 -16.27
N ASN A 177 1.10 -14.34 -16.04
CA ASN A 177 -0.08 -14.87 -16.74
C ASN A 177 -0.43 -16.34 -16.50
N SER A 178 -0.87 -16.75 -15.34
CA SER A 178 -1.48 -18.08 -15.10
C SER A 178 -0.73 -19.09 -14.21
N GLY A 179 0.30 -18.67 -13.50
CA GLY A 179 0.94 -19.55 -12.52
C GLY A 179 1.80 -20.71 -13.11
N VAL A 180 1.92 -20.78 -14.43
CA VAL A 180 2.59 -21.91 -15.10
C VAL A 180 4.03 -21.59 -15.51
N SER A 181 4.40 -20.34 -15.62
CA SER A 181 5.75 -19.95 -16.05
C SER A 181 6.37 -18.94 -15.11
N ILE A 182 7.41 -19.36 -14.40
CA ILE A 182 8.28 -18.47 -13.63
C ILE A 182 9.08 -17.63 -14.62
N SER A 183 8.93 -16.32 -14.58
CA SER A 183 9.55 -15.41 -15.55
C SER A 183 11.03 -15.12 -15.29
N GLY A 184 11.58 -15.57 -14.16
CA GLY A 184 12.94 -15.35 -13.72
C GLY A 184 13.04 -15.28 -12.21
N LYS A 185 14.26 -15.31 -11.70
CA LYS A 185 14.53 -15.07 -10.29
C LYS A 185 15.08 -13.66 -10.08
N TYR A 186 14.60 -13.02 -9.05
CA TYR A 186 15.00 -11.68 -8.64
C TYR A 186 15.58 -11.72 -7.23
N THR A 187 16.66 -11.02 -6.99
CA THR A 187 17.27 -10.95 -5.67
C THR A 187 16.62 -9.82 -4.86
N GLY A 188 16.21 -10.09 -3.63
CA GLY A 188 15.78 -9.09 -2.68
C GLY A 188 16.94 -8.23 -2.18
N VAL A 189 16.66 -7.08 -1.58
CA VAL A 189 17.67 -6.17 -1.06
C VAL A 189 18.48 -6.83 0.07
N LYS A 190 17.82 -7.64 0.90
CA LYS A 190 18.45 -8.49 1.94
C LYS A 190 17.63 -9.77 2.13
N PRO A 191 18.17 -10.79 2.84
CA PRO A 191 17.38 -11.94 3.26
C PRO A 191 16.21 -11.52 4.16
N VAL A 192 15.05 -12.15 3.97
CA VAL A 192 13.79 -11.88 4.67
C VAL A 192 13.27 -13.15 5.32
N LEU A 193 12.77 -13.04 6.55
CA LEU A 193 12.17 -14.16 7.27
C LEU A 193 10.65 -14.15 7.07
N ILE A 194 10.13 -15.20 6.41
CA ILE A 194 8.69 -15.34 6.15
C ILE A 194 8.11 -16.59 6.81
N PRO A 195 6.81 -16.58 7.20
CA PRO A 195 6.12 -17.78 7.59
C PRO A 195 5.94 -18.71 6.37
N GLN A 196 5.98 -20.02 6.62
CA GLN A 196 5.67 -20.99 5.57
C GLN A 196 4.16 -21.19 5.49
N MET A 197 3.61 -21.05 4.29
CA MET A 197 2.23 -21.36 3.98
C MET A 197 2.15 -22.73 3.30
N GLU A 198 1.25 -23.57 3.78
CA GLU A 198 0.95 -24.87 3.16
C GLU A 198 -0.28 -24.72 2.27
N TYR A 199 -0.22 -25.21 1.05
CA TYR A 199 -1.33 -25.08 0.10
C TYR A 199 -1.39 -26.25 -0.87
N CYS A 200 -2.57 -26.44 -1.45
CA CYS A 200 -2.80 -27.44 -2.49
C CYS A 200 -2.79 -26.76 -3.87
N THR A 201 -1.93 -27.23 -4.76
CA THR A 201 -1.76 -26.66 -6.12
C THR A 201 -3.00 -26.77 -7.00
N ASN A 202 -3.96 -27.63 -6.64
CA ASN A 202 -5.22 -27.74 -7.36
C ASN A 202 -6.22 -26.64 -7.00
N ASP A 203 -6.02 -25.99 -5.85
CA ASP A 203 -6.93 -24.97 -5.31
C ASP A 203 -6.48 -23.55 -5.59
N VAL A 204 -5.16 -23.34 -5.74
CA VAL A 204 -4.58 -21.99 -5.80
C VAL A 204 -3.54 -21.86 -6.91
N TRP A 205 -3.39 -20.63 -7.37
CA TRP A 205 -2.30 -20.20 -8.24
C TRP A 205 -1.27 -19.42 -7.43
N GLU A 206 -0.01 -19.75 -7.58
CA GLU A 206 1.12 -19.01 -7.02
C GLU A 206 1.49 -17.87 -7.96
N LEU A 207 1.18 -16.62 -7.57
CA LEU A 207 1.48 -15.43 -8.37
C LEU A 207 2.87 -14.89 -8.12
N ALA A 208 3.40 -15.08 -6.92
CA ALA A 208 4.78 -14.77 -6.55
C ALA A 208 5.28 -15.79 -5.52
N ALA A 209 6.52 -16.21 -5.70
CA ALA A 209 7.23 -17.16 -4.85
C ALA A 209 8.52 -16.55 -4.32
N ALA A 210 8.97 -17.05 -3.17
CA ALA A 210 10.30 -16.82 -2.61
C ALA A 210 11.08 -18.13 -2.51
N TYR A 211 12.38 -18.07 -2.62
CA TYR A 211 13.27 -19.21 -2.61
C TYR A 211 14.25 -19.14 -1.45
N GLY A 212 14.32 -20.26 -0.70
CA GLY A 212 15.42 -20.58 0.17
C GLY A 212 16.46 -21.44 -0.58
N THR A 213 17.33 -22.09 0.17
CA THR A 213 18.43 -22.88 -0.41
C THR A 213 17.93 -24.00 -1.34
N ASP A 214 16.89 -24.75 -0.92
CA ASP A 214 16.41 -25.93 -1.65
C ASP A 214 14.89 -25.95 -1.86
N ASN A 215 14.15 -24.96 -1.34
CA ASN A 215 12.70 -24.92 -1.37
C ASN A 215 12.18 -23.58 -1.88
N ASN A 216 10.96 -23.60 -2.41
CA ASN A 216 10.19 -22.40 -2.70
C ASN A 216 9.02 -22.24 -1.70
N PHE A 217 8.62 -21.01 -1.49
CA PHE A 217 7.58 -20.63 -0.55
C PHE A 217 6.67 -19.59 -1.20
N PRO A 218 5.33 -19.71 -1.06
CA PRO A 218 4.44 -18.75 -1.68
C PRO A 218 4.53 -17.38 -1.00
N VAL A 219 4.62 -16.33 -1.81
CA VAL A 219 4.52 -14.94 -1.36
C VAL A 219 3.14 -14.39 -1.66
N VAL A 220 2.58 -14.71 -2.82
CA VAL A 220 1.23 -14.35 -3.21
C VAL A 220 0.53 -15.57 -3.81
N LEU A 221 -0.57 -15.95 -3.18
CA LEU A 221 -1.47 -16.99 -3.67
C LEU A 221 -2.79 -16.36 -4.12
N ARG A 222 -3.46 -17.00 -5.09
CA ARG A 222 -4.79 -16.58 -5.56
C ARG A 222 -5.67 -17.80 -5.85
N CYS A 223 -6.92 -17.72 -5.42
CA CYS A 223 -7.95 -18.72 -5.70
C CYS A 223 -9.22 -18.04 -6.24
N SER A 224 -9.91 -18.66 -7.17
CA SER A 224 -11.25 -18.25 -7.61
C SER A 224 -12.30 -18.72 -6.61
N TYR A 225 -13.29 -17.89 -6.33
CA TYR A 225 -14.44 -18.25 -5.49
C TYR A 225 -15.71 -17.58 -6.03
N GLY A 226 -16.62 -18.37 -6.57
CA GLY A 226 -17.77 -17.85 -7.32
C GLY A 226 -17.31 -17.00 -8.51
N ASP A 227 -17.88 -15.83 -8.66
CA ASP A 227 -17.51 -14.86 -9.70
C ASP A 227 -16.33 -13.95 -9.26
N GLY A 228 -15.90 -14.07 -8.01
CA GLY A 228 -14.80 -13.31 -7.42
C GLY A 228 -13.54 -14.14 -7.18
N ASN A 229 -12.68 -13.64 -6.32
CA ASN A 229 -11.46 -14.32 -5.93
C ASN A 229 -10.98 -13.92 -4.54
N ILE A 230 -10.14 -14.79 -3.95
CA ILE A 230 -9.37 -14.51 -2.76
C ILE A 230 -7.89 -14.54 -3.08
N SER A 231 -7.15 -13.55 -2.61
CA SER A 231 -5.69 -13.51 -2.72
C SER A 231 -5.08 -13.46 -1.32
N ILE A 232 -3.97 -14.18 -1.13
CA ILE A 232 -3.27 -14.28 0.16
C ILE A 232 -1.88 -13.70 -0.03
N ILE A 233 -1.50 -12.73 0.80
CA ILE A 233 -0.15 -12.17 0.84
C ILE A 233 0.55 -12.73 2.08
N THR A 234 1.69 -13.37 1.87
CA THR A 234 2.57 -13.80 2.96
C THR A 234 3.32 -12.59 3.50
N ILE A 235 2.97 -12.17 4.71
CA ILE A 235 3.62 -11.03 5.38
C ILE A 235 4.87 -11.52 6.11
N PRO A 236 6.02 -10.86 5.96
CA PRO A 236 7.22 -11.18 6.72
C PRO A 236 7.00 -11.04 8.23
N ASP A 237 7.85 -11.70 9.02
CA ASP A 237 7.85 -11.58 10.48
C ASP A 237 8.04 -10.16 10.97
N ASP A 238 8.98 -9.43 10.33
CA ASP A 238 9.08 -7.99 10.42
C ASP A 238 8.39 -7.39 9.20
N MET A 239 7.30 -6.66 9.41
CA MET A 239 6.54 -6.03 8.32
C MET A 239 7.39 -5.05 7.50
N GLY A 240 8.41 -4.44 8.10
CA GLY A 240 9.37 -3.58 7.39
C GLY A 240 10.18 -4.32 6.33
N ASP A 241 10.30 -5.63 6.42
CA ASP A 241 10.97 -6.45 5.42
C ASP A 241 10.23 -6.50 4.06
N LEU A 242 8.96 -6.07 4.01
CA LEU A 242 8.26 -5.82 2.74
C LEU A 242 9.01 -4.84 1.83
N TYR A 243 9.75 -3.90 2.40
CA TYR A 243 10.54 -2.91 1.66
C TYR A 243 11.73 -3.53 0.93
N HIS A 244 12.12 -4.74 1.29
CA HIS A 244 13.24 -5.46 0.68
C HIS A 244 12.83 -6.40 -0.44
N TYR A 245 11.53 -6.49 -0.73
CA TYR A 245 11.05 -7.27 -1.87
C TYR A 245 11.46 -6.61 -3.19
N PRO A 246 11.82 -7.41 -4.21
CA PRO A 246 12.13 -6.87 -5.53
C PRO A 246 10.89 -6.23 -6.17
N VAL A 247 11.13 -5.25 -7.04
CA VAL A 247 10.09 -4.48 -7.73
C VAL A 247 9.04 -5.38 -8.40
N GLN A 248 9.45 -6.52 -8.95
CA GLN A 248 8.56 -7.47 -9.62
C GLN A 248 7.54 -8.06 -8.66
N VAL A 249 7.96 -8.45 -7.47
CA VAL A 249 7.07 -8.99 -6.43
C VAL A 249 6.15 -7.88 -5.88
N LEU A 250 6.71 -6.69 -5.62
CA LEU A 250 5.90 -5.53 -5.22
C LEU A 250 4.85 -5.19 -6.30
N SER A 251 5.18 -5.31 -7.57
CA SER A 251 4.24 -5.07 -8.68
C SER A 251 3.10 -6.11 -8.70
N VAL A 252 3.39 -7.37 -8.37
CA VAL A 252 2.34 -8.40 -8.19
C VAL A 252 1.43 -8.02 -7.03
N ILE A 253 1.98 -7.68 -5.87
CA ILE A 253 1.20 -7.29 -4.70
C ILE A 253 0.33 -6.07 -5.01
N ARG A 254 0.91 -4.98 -5.56
CA ARG A 254 0.19 -3.76 -5.95
C ARG A 254 -0.92 -4.04 -6.97
N GLY A 255 -0.67 -4.98 -7.89
CA GLY A 255 -1.65 -5.40 -8.90
C GLY A 255 -2.93 -6.01 -8.31
N LEU A 256 -2.87 -6.60 -7.11
CA LEU A 256 -4.06 -7.10 -6.41
C LEU A 256 -5.02 -5.97 -6.04
N PHE A 257 -4.48 -4.81 -5.66
CA PHE A 257 -5.22 -3.63 -5.20
C PHE A 257 -5.63 -2.70 -6.35
N GLY A 258 -4.94 -2.77 -7.48
CA GLY A 258 -4.99 -1.78 -8.54
C GLY A 258 -6.20 -1.80 -9.46
N LYS A 259 -7.13 -2.75 -9.31
CA LYS A 259 -8.22 -2.99 -10.29
C LYS A 259 -9.11 -1.76 -10.54
N GLU A 260 -9.31 -0.92 -9.54
CA GLU A 260 -10.16 0.28 -9.62
C GLU A 260 -9.39 1.58 -9.29
N MET A 261 -8.07 1.48 -9.19
CA MET A 261 -7.24 2.64 -8.88
C MET A 261 -6.95 3.46 -10.15
N PRO A 262 -6.88 4.80 -10.04
CA PRO A 262 -6.50 5.66 -11.16
C PRO A 262 -5.07 5.39 -11.65
N ALA A 263 -4.20 4.93 -10.75
CA ALA A 263 -2.83 4.55 -11.06
C ALA A 263 -2.30 3.47 -10.12
N VAL A 264 -1.33 2.69 -10.58
CA VAL A 264 -0.58 1.68 -9.82
C VAL A 264 0.91 1.92 -10.01
N LEU A 265 1.66 1.98 -8.93
CA LEU A 265 3.10 2.20 -8.95
C LEU A 265 3.87 0.95 -9.39
N GLU A 266 4.81 1.11 -10.29
CA GLU A 266 5.85 0.15 -10.64
C GLU A 266 7.21 0.75 -10.27
N GLY A 267 7.77 0.32 -9.17
CA GLY A 267 9.01 0.84 -8.57
C GLY A 267 9.34 0.17 -7.24
N PRO A 268 10.43 0.53 -6.58
CA PRO A 268 10.77 0.00 -5.26
C PRO A 268 9.76 0.43 -4.18
N ALA A 269 9.89 -0.11 -2.97
CA ALA A 269 9.25 0.44 -1.78
C ALA A 269 9.92 1.77 -1.37
N GLY A 270 9.32 2.50 -0.45
CA GLY A 270 9.78 3.84 -0.07
C GLY A 270 9.30 4.94 -1.03
N ILE A 271 8.39 4.59 -1.95
CA ILE A 271 7.69 5.55 -2.80
C ILE A 271 6.20 5.40 -2.53
N GLN A 272 5.60 6.45 -2.05
CA GLN A 272 4.19 6.52 -1.69
C GLN A 272 3.35 7.00 -2.89
N LEU A 273 2.15 6.47 -2.98
CA LEU A 273 1.15 6.87 -3.98
C LEU A 273 -0.14 7.26 -3.26
N PHE A 274 -0.58 8.49 -3.47
CA PHE A 274 -1.87 8.98 -3.00
C PHE A 274 -2.77 9.16 -4.22
N SER A 275 -3.98 8.66 -4.14
CA SER A 275 -4.97 8.71 -5.22
C SER A 275 -6.21 9.47 -4.78
N TYR A 276 -6.84 10.19 -5.71
CA TYR A 276 -8.03 11.01 -5.43
C TYR A 276 -9.13 10.76 -6.46
N ASP A 277 -10.39 10.92 -6.03
CA ASP A 277 -11.58 10.72 -6.88
C ASP A 277 -11.70 11.76 -8.02
N SER A 278 -10.97 12.87 -7.92
CA SER A 278 -10.84 13.87 -8.98
C SER A 278 -9.96 13.45 -10.16
N GLY A 279 -9.31 12.28 -10.08
CA GLY A 279 -8.32 11.85 -11.08
C GLY A 279 -6.90 12.38 -10.83
N HIS A 280 -6.67 13.05 -9.70
CA HIS A 280 -5.31 13.42 -9.30
C HIS A 280 -4.62 12.28 -8.57
N VAL A 281 -3.29 12.25 -8.70
CA VAL A 281 -2.42 11.37 -7.91
C VAL A 281 -1.20 12.14 -7.44
N ILE A 282 -0.71 11.80 -6.25
CA ILE A 282 0.56 12.32 -5.73
C ILE A 282 1.52 11.16 -5.57
N VAL A 283 2.73 11.33 -6.11
CA VAL A 283 3.85 10.41 -5.91
C VAL A 283 4.90 11.12 -5.08
N ARG A 284 5.26 10.52 -3.94
CA ARG A 284 6.28 11.01 -3.02
C ARG A 284 7.34 9.94 -2.80
N SER A 285 8.60 10.30 -2.96
CA SER A 285 9.74 9.42 -2.68
C SER A 285 10.36 9.76 -1.33
N ASP A 286 10.45 8.77 -0.45
CA ASP A 286 11.18 8.81 0.80
C ASP A 286 12.53 8.03 0.70
N LEU A 287 12.90 7.64 -0.50
CA LEU A 287 14.22 7.07 -0.78
C LEU A 287 15.31 8.12 -0.58
N PRO A 288 16.52 7.73 -0.17
CA PRO A 288 17.63 8.66 -0.02
C PRO A 288 18.34 9.01 -1.35
N TYR A 289 17.79 8.57 -2.48
CA TYR A 289 18.32 8.77 -3.83
C TYR A 289 17.20 8.98 -4.84
N MET A 290 17.54 9.54 -6.00
CA MET A 290 16.62 9.68 -7.12
C MET A 290 16.34 8.32 -7.76
N GLU A 291 15.09 8.09 -8.18
CA GLU A 291 14.65 6.83 -8.76
C GLU A 291 13.70 7.06 -9.94
N ASP A 292 13.91 6.29 -11.00
CA ASP A 292 12.99 6.24 -12.13
C ASP A 292 11.90 5.19 -11.88
N VAL A 293 10.65 5.62 -11.88
CA VAL A 293 9.51 4.76 -11.65
C VAL A 293 8.49 4.89 -12.78
N THR A 294 7.53 4.00 -12.81
CA THR A 294 6.43 4.06 -13.76
C THR A 294 5.10 3.99 -13.02
N LEU A 295 4.14 4.80 -13.39
CA LEU A 295 2.75 4.57 -13.04
C LEU A 295 2.05 3.84 -14.19
N LYS A 296 1.46 2.69 -13.89
CA LYS A 296 0.45 2.10 -14.75
C LYS A 296 -0.86 2.82 -14.48
N VAL A 297 -1.36 3.56 -15.46
CA VAL A 297 -2.57 4.38 -15.29
C VAL A 297 -3.81 3.68 -15.85
N ALA A 298 -4.99 4.11 -15.39
CA ALA A 298 -6.28 3.59 -15.83
C ALA A 298 -6.48 3.80 -17.34
N ASP A 299 -7.32 2.96 -17.93
CA ASP A 299 -7.63 3.02 -19.36
C ASP A 299 -8.21 4.38 -19.76
N GLY A 300 -7.79 4.87 -20.93
CA GLY A 300 -8.22 6.14 -21.47
C GLY A 300 -7.36 7.34 -21.07
N VAL A 301 -6.48 7.22 -20.09
CA VAL A 301 -5.52 8.28 -19.74
C VAL A 301 -4.46 8.37 -20.82
N ARG A 302 -4.29 9.56 -21.40
CA ARG A 302 -3.35 9.84 -22.52
C ARG A 302 -2.18 10.71 -22.12
N MET A 303 -2.36 11.50 -21.07
CA MET A 303 -1.38 12.47 -20.61
C MET A 303 -1.53 12.66 -19.10
N ALA A 304 -0.47 13.04 -18.44
CA ALA A 304 -0.51 13.57 -17.09
C ALA A 304 0.08 14.97 -17.08
N LYS A 305 -0.47 15.86 -16.27
CA LYS A 305 0.07 17.19 -16.03
C LYS A 305 0.59 17.26 -14.60
N ASP A 306 1.89 17.51 -14.43
CA ASP A 306 2.43 17.92 -13.13
C ASP A 306 1.96 19.36 -12.87
N ILE A 307 1.03 19.54 -11.96
CA ILE A 307 0.37 20.82 -11.71
C ILE A 307 1.26 21.80 -10.94
N VAL A 308 2.25 21.30 -10.20
CA VAL A 308 3.22 22.11 -9.45
C VAL A 308 4.28 22.67 -10.42
N ARG A 309 4.83 21.81 -11.29
CA ARG A 309 5.88 22.21 -12.26
C ARG A 309 5.30 22.72 -13.58
N ASN A 310 4.00 22.56 -13.79
CA ASN A 310 3.30 22.89 -15.04
C ASN A 310 3.93 22.19 -16.27
N VAL A 311 4.21 20.90 -16.14
CA VAL A 311 4.81 20.07 -17.19
C VAL A 311 3.84 18.97 -17.59
N GLU A 312 3.66 18.78 -18.90
CA GLU A 312 2.88 17.68 -19.45
C GLU A 312 3.77 16.47 -19.74
N ILE A 313 3.32 15.29 -19.32
CA ILE A 313 4.04 14.03 -19.46
C ILE A 313 3.15 13.06 -20.25
N PRO A 314 3.59 12.60 -21.44
CA PRO A 314 2.78 11.71 -22.27
C PRO A 314 2.69 10.31 -21.65
N VAL A 315 1.51 9.71 -21.76
CA VAL A 315 1.25 8.31 -21.41
C VAL A 315 1.41 7.44 -22.66
N THR A 316 2.26 6.44 -22.58
CA THR A 316 2.50 5.50 -23.68
C THR A 316 2.17 4.08 -23.25
N GLY A 317 1.23 3.43 -23.94
CA GLY A 317 0.81 2.07 -23.61
C GLY A 317 0.27 1.90 -22.19
N GLY A 318 -0.43 2.92 -21.65
CA GLY A 318 -0.95 2.93 -20.29
C GLY A 318 0.13 3.12 -19.21
N ARG A 319 1.33 3.57 -19.57
CA ARG A 319 2.48 3.75 -18.68
C ARG A 319 2.95 5.20 -18.70
N LEU A 320 3.11 5.76 -17.53
CA LEU A 320 3.58 7.12 -17.28
C LEU A 320 4.94 7.03 -16.57
N PRO A 321 6.05 7.36 -17.26
CA PRO A 321 7.37 7.38 -16.62
C PRO A 321 7.52 8.62 -15.73
N LEU A 322 8.13 8.45 -14.57
CA LEU A 322 8.39 9.53 -13.62
C LEU A 322 9.81 9.41 -13.07
N HIS A 323 10.46 10.55 -12.94
CA HIS A 323 11.71 10.68 -12.21
C HIS A 323 11.41 11.24 -10.82
N THR A 324 11.61 10.45 -9.77
CA THR A 324 11.34 10.85 -8.38
C THR A 324 12.59 11.39 -7.70
N VAL A 325 12.40 12.43 -6.90
CA VAL A 325 13.46 13.08 -6.12
C VAL A 325 13.11 12.96 -4.65
N PRO A 326 14.08 12.64 -3.77
CA PRO A 326 13.85 12.50 -2.34
C PRO A 326 13.10 13.69 -1.72
N GLY A 327 12.01 13.41 -1.00
CA GLY A 327 11.22 14.41 -0.30
C GLY A 327 10.38 15.34 -1.19
N VAL A 328 10.46 15.23 -2.52
CA VAL A 328 9.71 16.09 -3.47
C VAL A 328 8.42 15.41 -3.89
N ASN A 329 7.32 16.17 -3.88
CA ASN A 329 6.02 15.70 -4.33
C ASN A 329 5.88 15.89 -5.85
N CYS A 330 5.40 14.87 -6.52
CA CYS A 330 4.96 14.93 -7.91
C CYS A 330 3.43 14.89 -7.91
N VAL A 331 2.79 16.02 -8.18
CA VAL A 331 1.32 16.17 -8.12
C VAL A 331 0.77 16.18 -9.53
N LEU A 332 0.08 15.11 -9.90
CA LEU A 332 -0.32 14.82 -11.26
C LEU A 332 -1.83 14.87 -11.43
N GLU A 333 -2.30 15.59 -12.44
CA GLU A 333 -3.65 15.46 -13.00
C GLU A 333 -3.61 14.46 -14.16
N LEU A 334 -4.38 13.37 -14.06
CA LEU A 334 -4.48 12.36 -15.12
C LEU A 334 -5.56 12.75 -16.13
N ILE A 335 -5.15 13.00 -17.38
CA ILE A 335 -6.01 13.53 -18.46
C ILE A 335 -6.35 12.39 -19.43
N LYS A 336 -7.68 12.21 -19.63
CA LYS A 336 -8.24 11.19 -20.54
C LYS A 336 -8.33 11.67 -21.99
#